data_453d3e146c2825493740e0496b8b1572
#
_entry.id   453d3e146c2825493740e0496b8b1572
#
_cell.length_a   1.000
_cell.length_b   1.000
_cell.length_c   1.000
_cell.angle_alpha   90.00
_cell.angle_beta   90.00
_cell.angle_gamma   90.00
#
_symmetry.space_group_name_H-M   'P 1'
#
loop_
_entity.id
_entity.type
_entity.pdbx_description
1 polymer ?
#
loop_
_entity_poly.entity_id
_entity_poly.type
_entity_poly.pdbx_seq_one_letter_code
_entity_poly.pdbx_strand_id
1 'polypeptide(L)'
;MAAKVLTKLEDVGSCPTTGVIGVAFGAGLGRLQGKYGFLNDNMVSCKLVLANGSVVVASKDSHPDLFWAIRGAGHNFGIAVEVTFQVYPQPHGGIHHTWDLEYTLDQCDAVFETLNSVYETMPADLAIFVLWLRQSSGRKVGRLTSEVSTLLTRFSTSFSST
;
A
#
# COMPACT_ATOMS: atom_id res chain seq x y z
N MET A 1 -6.78 10.35 21.04
CA MET A 1 -7.69 10.57 19.90
C MET A 1 -8.00 9.19 19.31
N ALA A 2 -9.21 8.69 19.45
CA ALA A 2 -9.57 7.37 18.94
C ALA A 2 -9.86 7.51 17.44
N ALA A 3 -8.96 7.00 16.60
CA ALA A 3 -9.28 6.78 15.21
C ALA A 3 -10.43 5.77 15.17
N LYS A 4 -11.61 6.20 14.71
CA LYS A 4 -12.68 5.28 14.35
C LYS A 4 -12.21 4.57 13.08
N VAL A 5 -11.51 3.48 13.26
CA VAL A 5 -11.12 2.60 12.14
C VAL A 5 -12.42 2.04 11.58
N LEU A 6 -12.86 2.63 10.49
CA LEU A 6 -13.92 2.06 9.70
C LEU A 6 -13.35 0.78 9.09
N THR A 7 -13.97 -0.35 9.37
CA THR A 7 -13.65 -1.70 8.88
C THR A 7 -13.74 -1.87 7.36
N LYS A 8 -13.59 -0.81 6.59
CA LYS A 8 -13.72 -0.76 5.13
C LYS A 8 -12.60 0.03 4.44
N LEU A 9 -11.51 0.36 5.14
CA LEU A 9 -10.36 1.01 4.53
C LEU A 9 -9.43 -0.10 4.04
N GLU A 10 -9.51 -0.45 2.77
CA GLU A 10 -8.86 -1.66 2.25
C GLU A 10 -7.42 -1.44 1.78
N ASP A 11 -6.98 -0.19 1.64
CA ASP A 11 -5.60 0.11 1.24
C ASP A 11 -4.86 0.94 2.29
N VAL A 12 -4.61 0.35 3.44
CA VAL A 12 -4.03 1.02 4.62
C VAL A 12 -2.53 0.78 4.83
N GLY A 13 -1.82 0.31 3.83
CA GLY A 13 -0.43 -0.07 3.98
C GLY A 13 -0.25 -1.49 4.56
N SER A 14 0.95 -2.03 4.44
CA SER A 14 1.27 -3.43 4.76
C SER A 14 1.87 -3.64 6.14
N CYS A 15 2.24 -2.59 6.86
CA CYS A 15 2.88 -2.67 8.18
C CYS A 15 1.87 -2.37 9.30
N PRO A 16 1.56 -3.32 10.19
CA PRO A 16 0.53 -3.15 11.22
C PRO A 16 0.90 -2.16 12.33
N THR A 17 2.18 -1.80 12.45
CA THR A 17 2.68 -0.87 13.47
C THR A 17 2.81 0.56 12.98
N THR A 18 2.57 0.82 11.70
CA THR A 18 2.69 2.15 11.11
C THR A 18 1.35 2.87 11.13
N GLY A 19 1.35 4.14 11.60
CA GLY A 19 0.14 4.95 11.66
C GLY A 19 -0.35 5.36 10.27
N VAL A 20 -1.64 5.18 10.01
CA VAL A 20 -2.30 5.43 8.71
C VAL A 20 -2.05 6.85 8.19
N ILE A 21 -2.19 7.86 9.03
CA ILE A 21 -2.03 9.26 8.63
C ILE A 21 -0.58 9.57 8.23
N GLY A 22 0.40 9.05 9.00
CA GLY A 22 1.81 9.23 8.69
C GLY A 22 2.19 8.60 7.35
N VAL A 23 1.65 7.43 7.07
CA VAL A 23 1.84 6.74 5.77
C VAL A 23 1.19 7.52 4.63
N ALA A 24 -0.04 8.00 4.81
CA ALA A 24 -0.76 8.75 3.78
C ALA A 24 -0.06 10.07 3.41
N PHE A 25 0.63 10.71 4.34
CA PHE A 25 1.41 11.90 4.08
C PHE A 25 2.66 11.66 3.20
N GLY A 26 3.13 10.43 3.12
CA GLY A 26 4.22 10.03 2.24
C GLY A 26 3.77 9.49 0.88
N ALA A 27 2.79 8.64 0.85
CA ALA A 27 2.10 8.05 -0.31
C ALA A 27 1.08 7.00 0.19
N GLY A 28 1.55 6.02 0.98
CA GLY A 28 0.76 4.91 1.48
C GLY A 28 0.64 3.79 0.45
N LEU A 29 1.73 3.03 0.32
CA LEU A 29 1.74 1.80 -0.49
C LEU A 29 0.90 0.75 0.20
N GLY A 30 -0.11 0.24 -0.50
CA GLY A 30 -1.00 -0.80 0.00
C GLY A 30 -1.11 -1.96 -0.97
N ARG A 31 -1.78 -3.01 -0.52
CA ARG A 31 -1.91 -4.26 -1.29
C ARG A 31 -2.95 -4.17 -2.40
N LEU A 32 -3.84 -3.18 -2.34
CA LEU A 32 -4.87 -2.92 -3.33
C LEU A 32 -4.58 -1.67 -4.18
N GLN A 33 -3.34 -1.18 -4.15
CA GLN A 33 -2.94 0.03 -4.88
C GLN A 33 -3.17 -0.06 -6.40
N GLY A 34 -3.08 -1.24 -6.98
CA GLY A 34 -3.37 -1.43 -8.40
C GLY A 34 -4.85 -1.18 -8.74
N LYS A 35 -5.74 -1.34 -7.77
CA LYS A 35 -7.19 -1.19 -7.93
C LYS A 35 -7.68 0.18 -7.49
N TYR A 36 -7.14 0.73 -6.42
CA TYR A 36 -7.65 1.95 -5.78
C TYR A 36 -6.63 3.09 -5.68
N GLY A 37 -5.43 2.91 -6.22
CA GLY A 37 -4.34 3.88 -6.09
C GLY A 37 -3.67 3.82 -4.73
N PHE A 38 -2.81 4.80 -4.46
CA PHE A 38 -2.17 4.93 -3.15
C PHE A 38 -3.17 5.42 -2.08
N LEU A 39 -2.83 5.22 -0.81
CA LEU A 39 -3.67 5.70 0.28
C LEU A 39 -3.92 7.21 0.22
N ASN A 40 -2.92 8.01 -0.17
CA ASN A 40 -3.05 9.46 -0.32
C ASN A 40 -3.93 9.87 -1.52
N ASP A 41 -4.09 9.03 -2.54
CA ASP A 41 -5.01 9.29 -3.65
C ASP A 41 -6.47 9.22 -3.18
N ASN A 42 -6.72 8.46 -2.13
CA ASN A 42 -8.02 8.29 -1.50
C ASN A 42 -8.32 9.34 -0.41
N MET A 43 -7.39 10.29 -0.17
CA MET A 43 -7.63 11.38 0.76
C MET A 43 -8.63 12.38 0.15
N VAL A 44 -9.71 12.67 0.88
CA VAL A 44 -10.75 13.64 0.49
C VAL A 44 -10.48 15.01 1.10
N SER A 45 -10.11 15.03 2.38
CA SER A 45 -9.76 16.25 3.09
C SER A 45 -8.87 15.96 4.29
N CYS A 46 -8.13 16.97 4.71
CA CYS A 46 -7.29 16.92 5.89
C CYS A 46 -7.41 18.22 6.70
N LYS A 47 -7.67 18.10 7.99
CA LYS A 47 -7.62 19.22 8.95
C LYS A 47 -6.25 19.25 9.60
N LEU A 48 -5.55 20.36 9.42
CA LEU A 48 -4.16 20.56 9.86
C LEU A 48 -4.05 21.70 10.85
N VAL A 49 -3.14 21.55 11.80
CA VAL A 49 -2.59 22.64 12.60
C VAL A 49 -1.25 23.03 11.97
N LEU A 50 -1.17 24.27 11.49
CA LEU A 50 0.03 24.82 10.87
C LEU A 50 1.05 25.30 11.92
N ALA A 51 2.28 25.60 11.48
CA ALA A 51 3.36 26.06 12.37
C ALA A 51 3.05 27.36 13.13
N ASN A 52 2.19 28.22 12.57
CA ASN A 52 1.73 29.45 13.23
C ASN A 52 0.54 29.23 14.21
N GLY A 53 0.13 27.98 14.44
CA GLY A 53 -0.99 27.62 15.30
C GLY A 53 -2.37 27.72 14.66
N SER A 54 -2.47 28.19 13.42
CA SER A 54 -3.75 28.23 12.71
C SER A 54 -4.23 26.83 12.34
N VAL A 55 -5.55 26.66 12.34
CA VAL A 55 -6.19 25.40 11.94
C VAL A 55 -6.85 25.60 10.58
N VAL A 56 -6.47 24.80 9.61
CA VAL A 56 -6.99 24.85 8.26
C VAL A 56 -7.54 23.49 7.82
N VAL A 57 -8.51 23.50 6.90
CA VAL A 57 -8.99 22.30 6.22
C VAL A 57 -8.52 22.36 4.77
N ALA A 58 -7.67 21.41 4.40
CA ALA A 58 -7.18 21.27 3.04
C ALA A 58 -8.01 20.22 2.30
N SER A 59 -8.48 20.55 1.11
CA SER A 59 -9.25 19.69 0.21
C SER A 59 -9.07 20.17 -1.24
N LYS A 60 -9.71 19.51 -2.20
CA LYS A 60 -9.71 19.96 -3.60
C LYS A 60 -10.31 21.38 -3.76
N ASP A 61 -11.25 21.75 -2.89
CA ASP A 61 -11.99 23.01 -2.97
C ASP A 61 -11.51 24.07 -1.96
N SER A 62 -10.70 23.67 -0.98
CA SER A 62 -10.15 24.54 0.07
C SER A 62 -8.67 24.30 0.23
N HIS A 63 -7.85 25.35 0.06
CA HIS A 63 -6.40 25.27 0.11
C HIS A 63 -5.84 24.17 -0.82
N PRO A 64 -6.17 24.18 -2.14
CA PRO A 64 -5.84 23.10 -3.05
C PRO A 64 -4.32 22.87 -3.19
N ASP A 65 -3.51 23.92 -3.12
CA ASP A 65 -2.06 23.82 -3.16
C ASP A 65 -1.50 23.08 -1.94
N LEU A 66 -2.02 23.39 -0.75
CA LEU A 66 -1.67 22.70 0.47
C LEU A 66 -2.17 21.24 0.41
N PHE A 67 -3.36 21.01 -0.12
CA PHE A 67 -3.92 19.68 -0.28
C PHE A 67 -3.08 18.82 -1.22
N TRP A 68 -2.57 19.40 -2.29
CA TRP A 68 -1.61 18.73 -3.17
C TRP A 68 -0.31 18.39 -2.44
N ALA A 69 0.26 19.36 -1.72
CA ALA A 69 1.54 19.22 -1.04
C ALA A 69 1.54 18.17 0.08
N ILE A 70 0.45 18.07 0.86
CA ILE A 70 0.35 17.09 1.95
C ILE A 70 0.20 15.65 1.47
N ARG A 71 -0.16 15.41 0.21
CA ARG A 71 -0.28 14.10 -0.40
C ARG A 71 1.05 13.56 -0.96
N GLY A 72 2.14 13.78 -0.25
CA GLY A 72 3.48 13.28 -0.59
C GLY A 72 4.56 13.88 0.30
N ALA A 73 4.34 15.10 0.81
CA ALA A 73 5.28 15.80 1.68
C ALA A 73 4.62 16.34 2.96
N GLY A 74 3.51 15.73 3.40
CA GLY A 74 2.65 16.23 4.47
C GLY A 74 3.35 16.51 5.79
N HIS A 75 4.41 15.78 6.09
CA HIS A 75 5.23 15.96 7.30
C HIS A 75 5.84 17.36 7.44
N ASN A 76 5.98 18.11 6.34
CA ASN A 76 6.61 19.43 6.32
C ASN A 76 5.61 20.58 6.53
N PHE A 77 4.29 20.32 6.48
CA PHE A 77 3.29 21.38 6.41
C PHE A 77 2.46 21.55 7.69
N GLY A 78 2.43 20.59 8.57
CA GLY A 78 1.69 20.70 9.80
C GLY A 78 1.35 19.35 10.45
N ILE A 79 0.52 19.42 11.49
CA ILE A 79 0.05 18.26 12.23
C ILE A 79 -1.39 17.97 11.84
N ALA A 80 -1.65 16.79 11.29
CA ALA A 80 -3.00 16.36 10.99
C ALA A 80 -3.75 15.99 12.28
N VAL A 81 -4.93 16.57 12.44
CA VAL A 81 -5.83 16.28 13.56
C VAL A 81 -7.06 15.49 13.13
N GLU A 82 -7.40 15.56 11.84
CA GLU A 82 -8.51 14.82 11.24
C GLU A 82 -8.21 14.60 9.76
N VAL A 83 -8.46 13.40 9.25
CA VAL A 83 -8.34 13.09 7.83
C VAL A 83 -9.56 12.29 7.39
N THR A 84 -10.12 12.69 6.25
CA THR A 84 -11.25 12.00 5.61
C THR A 84 -10.71 11.25 4.40
N PHE A 85 -10.98 9.94 4.33
CA PHE A 85 -10.62 9.09 3.20
C PHE A 85 -11.87 8.57 2.50
N GLN A 86 -11.75 8.40 1.19
CA GLN A 86 -12.65 7.57 0.41
C GLN A 86 -12.45 6.12 0.81
N VAL A 87 -13.54 5.39 1.04
CA VAL A 87 -13.52 3.95 1.35
C VAL A 87 -14.28 3.19 0.28
N TYR A 88 -13.92 1.94 0.09
CA TYR A 88 -14.49 1.05 -0.91
C TYR A 88 -15.10 -0.19 -0.24
N PRO A 89 -16.09 -0.84 -0.87
CA PRO A 89 -16.60 -2.12 -0.40
C PRO A 89 -15.49 -3.18 -0.45
N GLN A 90 -15.46 -4.07 0.55
CA GLN A 90 -14.50 -5.18 0.58
C GLN A 90 -14.74 -6.14 -0.59
N PRO A 91 -13.75 -6.37 -1.46
CA PRO A 91 -13.85 -7.39 -2.46
C PRO A 91 -13.93 -8.76 -1.78
N HIS A 92 -14.71 -9.67 -2.36
CA HIS A 92 -14.81 -11.07 -1.93
C HIS A 92 -15.09 -11.28 -0.43
N GLY A 93 -15.82 -10.36 0.20
CA GLY A 93 -16.12 -10.45 1.64
C GLY A 93 -14.90 -10.27 2.55
N GLY A 94 -13.82 -9.66 2.06
CA GLY A 94 -12.57 -9.45 2.80
C GLY A 94 -11.66 -10.69 2.82
N ILE A 95 -11.89 -11.65 1.94
CA ILE A 95 -10.99 -12.82 1.80
C ILE A 95 -9.87 -12.46 0.83
N HIS A 96 -8.64 -12.58 1.32
CA HIS A 96 -7.42 -12.35 0.54
C HIS A 96 -6.56 -13.61 0.56
N HIS A 97 -5.98 -13.94 -0.58
CA HIS A 97 -5.02 -15.03 -0.70
C HIS A 97 -3.60 -14.45 -0.70
N THR A 98 -2.75 -14.95 0.19
CA THR A 98 -1.38 -14.49 0.32
C THR A 98 -0.40 -15.66 0.15
N TRP A 99 0.73 -15.40 -0.51
CA TRP A 99 1.83 -16.34 -0.65
C TRP A 99 3.14 -15.65 -0.29
N ASP A 100 3.94 -16.32 0.50
CA ASP A 100 5.33 -15.94 0.77
C ASP A 100 6.25 -16.97 0.14
N LEU A 101 7.04 -16.53 -0.83
CA LEU A 101 8.05 -17.35 -1.49
C LEU A 101 9.44 -16.85 -1.09
N GLU A 102 10.31 -17.76 -0.68
CA GLU A 102 11.70 -17.44 -0.35
C GLU A 102 12.63 -18.07 -1.38
N TYR A 103 13.62 -17.31 -1.85
CA TYR A 103 14.65 -17.79 -2.75
C TYR A 103 16.03 -17.38 -2.29
N THR A 104 17.01 -18.10 -2.79
CA THR A 104 18.42 -17.80 -2.63
C THR A 104 18.86 -16.72 -3.63
N LEU A 105 19.99 -16.07 -3.37
CA LEU A 105 20.46 -14.97 -4.22
C LEU A 105 20.78 -15.41 -5.65
N ASP A 106 21.16 -16.65 -5.85
CA ASP A 106 21.43 -17.25 -7.16
C ASP A 106 20.18 -17.40 -8.04
N GLN A 107 18.99 -17.38 -7.43
CA GLN A 107 17.71 -17.45 -8.14
C GLN A 107 17.15 -16.07 -8.52
N CYS A 108 17.81 -14.98 -8.14
CA CYS A 108 17.30 -13.61 -8.34
C CYS A 108 16.98 -13.30 -9.80
N ASP A 109 17.90 -13.62 -10.70
CA ASP A 109 17.75 -13.27 -12.11
C ASP A 109 16.51 -13.97 -12.70
N ALA A 110 16.31 -15.25 -12.41
CA ALA A 110 15.13 -15.99 -12.84
C ALA A 110 13.82 -15.42 -12.26
N VAL A 111 13.85 -14.96 -11.00
CA VAL A 111 12.69 -14.31 -10.37
C VAL A 111 12.36 -13.00 -11.07
N PHE A 112 13.35 -12.15 -11.34
CA PHE A 112 13.12 -10.89 -12.04
C PHE A 112 12.71 -11.08 -13.49
N GLU A 113 13.28 -12.05 -14.21
CA GLU A 113 12.83 -12.40 -15.55
C GLU A 113 11.35 -12.83 -15.56
N THR A 114 10.95 -13.65 -14.58
CA THR A 114 9.55 -14.07 -14.44
C THR A 114 8.65 -12.87 -14.13
N LEU A 115 9.03 -11.99 -13.20
CA LEU A 115 8.26 -10.79 -12.87
C LEU A 115 8.12 -9.86 -14.09
N ASN A 116 9.19 -9.64 -14.83
CA ASN A 116 9.17 -8.81 -16.05
C ASN A 116 8.24 -9.40 -17.12
N SER A 117 8.18 -10.73 -17.25
CA SER A 117 7.31 -11.38 -18.24
C SER A 117 5.82 -11.21 -17.96
N VAL A 118 5.45 -11.01 -16.69
CA VAL A 118 4.05 -10.87 -16.27
C VAL A 118 3.65 -9.43 -15.93
N TYR A 119 4.61 -8.52 -15.83
CA TYR A 119 4.40 -7.16 -15.33
C TYR A 119 3.30 -6.40 -16.07
N GLU A 120 3.33 -6.41 -17.41
CA GLU A 120 2.35 -5.68 -18.23
C GLU A 120 0.94 -6.29 -18.21
N THR A 121 0.83 -7.56 -17.84
CA THR A 121 -0.43 -8.30 -17.81
C THR A 121 -0.95 -8.54 -16.42
N MET A 122 -0.27 -7.98 -15.40
CA MET A 122 -0.60 -8.19 -14.00
C MET A 122 -1.98 -7.62 -13.66
N PRO A 123 -2.87 -8.41 -13.05
CA PRO A 123 -4.20 -7.92 -12.66
C PRO A 123 -4.08 -6.83 -11.59
N ALA A 124 -5.00 -5.85 -11.62
CA ALA A 124 -5.00 -4.73 -10.69
C ALA A 124 -5.22 -5.12 -9.22
N ASP A 125 -5.77 -6.29 -8.95
CA ASP A 125 -5.99 -6.84 -7.61
C ASP A 125 -4.88 -7.79 -7.13
N LEU A 126 -3.80 -7.92 -7.91
CA LEU A 126 -2.58 -8.61 -7.50
C LEU A 126 -1.54 -7.59 -7.04
N ALA A 127 -1.06 -7.73 -5.81
CA ALA A 127 0.08 -6.97 -5.30
C ALA A 127 1.26 -7.91 -5.07
N ILE A 128 2.44 -7.51 -5.52
CA ILE A 128 3.69 -8.26 -5.33
C ILE A 128 4.70 -7.35 -4.65
N PHE A 129 5.25 -7.81 -3.52
CA PHE A 129 6.35 -7.14 -2.81
C PHE A 129 7.58 -8.01 -2.87
N VAL A 130 8.67 -7.48 -3.37
CA VAL A 130 9.98 -8.15 -3.38
C VAL A 130 10.84 -7.54 -2.29
N LEU A 131 11.27 -8.36 -1.34
CA LEU A 131 12.03 -7.92 -0.17
C LEU A 131 13.37 -8.67 -0.13
N TRP A 132 14.44 -7.94 0.17
CA TRP A 132 15.75 -8.50 0.47
C TRP A 132 15.95 -8.52 1.97
N LEU A 133 16.07 -9.69 2.53
CA LEU A 133 16.16 -9.88 3.97
C LEU A 133 17.46 -10.58 4.34
N ARG A 134 18.02 -10.22 5.50
CA ARG A 134 19.05 -10.99 6.16
C ARG A 134 18.39 -11.73 7.32
N GLN A 135 18.41 -13.04 7.27
CA GLN A 135 17.94 -13.88 8.38
C GLN A 135 18.87 -13.74 9.59
N SER A 136 18.37 -14.07 10.78
CA SER A 136 19.17 -14.08 12.01
C SER A 136 20.39 -15.02 11.94
N SER A 137 20.32 -16.05 11.10
CA SER A 137 21.45 -16.94 10.75
C SER A 137 22.55 -16.28 9.92
N GLY A 138 22.37 -15.01 9.50
CA GLY A 138 23.27 -14.30 8.59
C GLY A 138 23.04 -14.59 7.10
N ARG A 139 22.19 -15.55 6.75
CA ARG A 139 21.84 -15.87 5.36
C ARG A 139 21.04 -14.73 4.73
N LYS A 140 21.42 -14.32 3.52
CA LYS A 140 20.65 -13.38 2.71
C LYS A 140 19.66 -14.16 1.87
N VAL A 141 18.39 -13.75 1.89
CA VAL A 141 17.32 -14.36 1.09
C VAL A 141 16.49 -13.28 0.44
N GLY A 142 16.01 -13.54 -0.77
CA GLY A 142 14.92 -12.80 -1.38
C GLY A 142 13.61 -13.40 -0.91
N ARG A 143 12.65 -12.54 -0.53
CA ARG A 143 11.28 -12.95 -0.22
C ARG A 143 10.34 -12.21 -1.17
N LEU A 144 9.48 -12.95 -1.83
CA LEU A 144 8.37 -12.42 -2.60
C LEU A 144 7.09 -12.70 -1.83
N THR A 145 6.45 -11.63 -1.39
CA THR A 145 5.11 -11.70 -0.81
C THR A 145 4.13 -11.24 -1.87
N SER A 146 3.19 -12.10 -2.24
CA SER A 146 2.11 -11.76 -3.15
C SER A 146 0.77 -11.85 -2.44
N GLU A 147 -0.14 -10.95 -2.78
CA GLU A 147 -1.52 -10.97 -2.30
C GLU A 147 -2.46 -10.74 -3.46
N VAL A 148 -3.49 -11.56 -3.55
CA VAL A 148 -4.57 -11.43 -4.52
C VAL A 148 -5.90 -11.35 -3.79
N SER A 149 -6.63 -10.30 -4.06
CA SER A 149 -7.99 -10.11 -3.52
C SER A 149 -9.07 -10.86 -4.31
N THR A 150 -8.68 -11.59 -5.36
CA THR A 150 -9.60 -12.33 -6.25
C THR A 150 -9.43 -13.84 -6.10
N LEU A 151 -10.52 -14.59 -6.16
CA LEU A 151 -10.52 -16.06 -6.21
C LEU A 151 -9.76 -16.56 -7.45
N LEU A 152 -8.56 -17.08 -7.23
CA LEU A 152 -7.74 -17.68 -8.29
C LEU A 152 -8.29 -19.05 -8.68
N THR A 153 -9.07 -19.09 -9.74
CA THR A 153 -9.36 -20.35 -10.46
C THR A 153 -8.37 -20.60 -11.62
N ARG A 154 -7.38 -19.75 -11.87
CA ARG A 154 -6.55 -19.83 -13.08
C ARG A 154 -5.02 -19.88 -12.90
N PHE A 155 -4.46 -19.85 -11.70
CA PHE A 155 -2.99 -19.86 -11.54
C PHE A 155 -2.36 -21.20 -11.12
N SER A 156 -3.10 -22.31 -11.20
CA SER A 156 -2.58 -23.63 -10.75
C SER A 156 -1.77 -24.39 -11.80
N THR A 157 -1.47 -23.85 -12.98
CA THR A 157 -0.91 -24.67 -14.08
C THR A 157 0.44 -24.22 -14.65
N SER A 158 1.10 -23.19 -14.14
CA SER A 158 2.38 -22.75 -14.72
C SER A 158 3.61 -22.84 -13.79
N PHE A 159 3.48 -23.37 -12.59
CA PHE A 159 4.62 -23.64 -11.69
C PHE A 159 4.81 -25.12 -11.42
N SER A 160 4.79 -25.96 -12.45
CA SER A 160 5.33 -27.33 -12.35
C SER A 160 6.76 -27.31 -12.88
N SER A 161 7.68 -27.48 -11.94
CA SER A 161 9.05 -27.98 -12.04
C SER A 161 9.60 -28.22 -13.44
N THR A 162 10.60 -27.49 -13.80
CA THR A 162 11.77 -27.98 -14.53
C THR A 162 12.99 -27.87 -13.62
#